data_2a99b41648c63424143d28971e1b95a4
#
_entry.id   2a99b41648c63424143d28971e1b95a4
#
_cell.length_a   1.000
_cell.length_b   1.000
_cell.length_c   1.000
_cell.angle_alpha   90.00
_cell.angle_beta   90.00
_cell.angle_gamma   90.00
#
_symmetry.space_group_name_H-M   'P 1'
#
loop_
_entity.id
_entity.type
_entity.pdbx_description
1 polymer ?
#
loop_
_entity_poly.entity_id
_entity_poly.type
_entity_poly.pdbx_seq_one_letter_code
_entity_poly.pdbx_strand_id
1 'polypeptide(L)'
;MSLNSSGLTPTAPNTAVSAASGVWLRRVLLAVAAFETLVGLIDLAVFVPDLNIINARLFIHPFLAVAAVVLAARRYLHAAIVVLAAYILAALTIGWSPDLLGLSLLAQQVIFGPLAVTAIVLAILDKLLWLGAVFVALPSANLLLGMIPLILFTIGVMIYGAAP
;
A
#
# COMPACT_ATOMS: atom_id res chain seq x y z
N MET A 1 -59.11 23.29 -18.30
CA MET A 1 -57.88 22.75 -18.89
C MET A 1 -56.82 22.73 -17.79
N SER A 2 -56.69 21.59 -17.09
CA SER A 2 -55.71 21.42 -16.02
C SER A 2 -54.47 20.73 -16.63
N LEU A 3 -53.32 21.42 -16.66
CA LEU A 3 -52.04 20.89 -17.04
C LEU A 3 -51.50 20.05 -15.88
N ASN A 4 -51.48 18.77 -16.10
CA ASN A 4 -50.93 17.77 -15.20
C ASN A 4 -49.39 17.86 -15.31
N SER A 5 -48.70 18.57 -14.42
CA SER A 5 -47.27 18.55 -14.27
C SER A 5 -46.86 17.24 -13.59
N SER A 6 -46.61 16.22 -14.42
CA SER A 6 -45.97 14.99 -13.98
C SER A 6 -44.58 15.30 -13.47
N GLY A 7 -44.45 15.37 -12.13
CA GLY A 7 -43.17 15.53 -11.45
C GLY A 7 -42.25 14.38 -11.76
N LEU A 8 -41.19 14.67 -12.54
CA LEU A 8 -40.00 13.85 -12.64
C LEU A 8 -39.35 13.88 -11.26
N THR A 9 -39.60 12.87 -10.44
CA THR A 9 -38.77 12.60 -9.27
C THR A 9 -37.35 12.40 -9.73
N PRO A 10 -36.39 13.22 -9.28
CA PRO A 10 -34.99 12.95 -9.58
C PRO A 10 -34.62 11.64 -8.94
N THR A 11 -34.28 10.66 -9.77
CA THR A 11 -33.70 9.39 -9.35
C THR A 11 -32.48 9.69 -8.50
N ALA A 12 -32.54 9.37 -7.21
CA ALA A 12 -31.45 9.54 -6.29
C ALA A 12 -30.21 8.76 -6.82
N PRO A 13 -29.08 9.40 -7.10
CA PRO A 13 -27.93 8.71 -7.66
C PRO A 13 -27.33 7.80 -6.59
N ASN A 14 -27.25 6.54 -6.91
CA ASN A 14 -26.32 5.48 -6.45
C ASN A 14 -25.53 5.72 -5.14
N THR A 15 -26.18 6.08 -4.04
CA THR A 15 -25.53 6.17 -2.72
C THR A 15 -25.01 4.80 -2.23
N ALA A 16 -25.62 3.70 -2.67
CA ALA A 16 -25.19 2.35 -2.33
C ALA A 16 -23.87 1.96 -2.97
N VAL A 17 -23.63 2.34 -4.24
CA VAL A 17 -22.37 2.08 -4.95
C VAL A 17 -21.23 2.90 -4.36
N SER A 18 -21.49 4.13 -3.96
CA SER A 18 -20.50 4.99 -3.29
C SER A 18 -20.09 4.44 -1.91
N ALA A 19 -21.04 3.92 -1.14
CA ALA A 19 -20.78 3.32 0.17
C ALA A 19 -19.97 2.01 0.05
N ALA A 20 -20.30 1.16 -0.90
CA ALA A 20 -19.57 -0.10 -1.14
C ALA A 20 -18.14 0.15 -1.61
N SER A 21 -17.92 1.13 -2.47
CA SER A 21 -16.57 1.51 -2.94
C SER A 21 -15.69 2.05 -1.79
N GLY A 22 -16.25 2.83 -0.88
CA GLY A 22 -15.53 3.33 0.30
C GLY A 22 -15.10 2.23 1.27
N VAL A 23 -15.93 1.20 1.47
CA VAL A 23 -15.62 0.05 2.32
C VAL A 23 -14.50 -0.79 1.69
N TRP A 24 -14.56 -1.05 0.39
CA TRP A 24 -13.53 -1.78 -0.32
C TRP A 24 -12.19 -1.04 -0.29
N LEU A 25 -12.20 0.24 -0.62
CA LEU A 25 -11.02 1.10 -0.59
C LEU A 25 -10.32 1.06 0.78
N ARG A 26 -11.09 1.20 1.85
CA ARG A 26 -10.58 1.10 3.22
C ARG A 26 -9.94 -0.25 3.51
N ARG A 27 -10.57 -1.36 3.08
CA ARG A 27 -10.02 -2.70 3.28
C ARG A 27 -8.71 -2.90 2.55
N VAL A 28 -8.60 -2.44 1.31
CA VAL A 28 -7.36 -2.51 0.53
C VAL A 28 -6.25 -1.71 1.21
N LEU A 29 -6.51 -0.46 1.60
CA LEU A 29 -5.51 0.37 2.27
C LEU A 29 -5.09 -0.22 3.62
N LEU A 30 -6.01 -0.79 4.39
CA LEU A 30 -5.66 -1.48 5.64
C LEU A 30 -4.81 -2.71 5.40
N ALA A 31 -5.13 -3.52 4.40
CA ALA A 31 -4.36 -4.71 4.06
C ALA A 31 -2.94 -4.35 3.61
N VAL A 32 -2.80 -3.37 2.72
CA VAL A 32 -1.50 -2.87 2.25
C VAL A 32 -0.67 -2.31 3.40
N ALA A 33 -1.25 -1.41 4.19
CA ALA A 33 -0.54 -0.78 5.31
C ALA A 33 -0.16 -1.80 6.41
N ALA A 34 -1.02 -2.78 6.70
CA ALA A 34 -0.71 -3.84 7.65
C ALA A 34 0.42 -4.75 7.13
N PHE A 35 0.40 -5.09 5.85
CA PHE A 35 1.46 -5.86 5.20
C PHE A 35 2.81 -5.13 5.28
N GLU A 36 2.84 -3.85 4.91
CA GLU A 36 4.05 -3.02 5.00
C GLU A 36 4.53 -2.84 6.44
N THR A 37 3.61 -2.74 7.40
CA THR A 37 3.97 -2.72 8.83
C THR A 37 4.65 -4.03 9.24
N LEU A 38 4.10 -5.16 8.82
CA LEU A 38 4.68 -6.48 9.12
C LEU A 38 6.09 -6.61 8.53
N VAL A 39 6.25 -6.24 7.25
CA VAL A 39 7.56 -6.24 6.57
C VAL A 39 8.54 -5.35 7.32
N GLY A 40 8.16 -4.10 7.63
CA GLY A 40 9.02 -3.17 8.36
C GLY A 40 9.41 -3.64 9.76
N LEU A 41 8.52 -4.35 10.47
CA LEU A 41 8.84 -4.94 11.77
C LEU A 41 9.78 -6.14 11.66
N ILE A 42 9.63 -6.97 10.63
CA ILE A 42 10.55 -8.09 10.36
C ILE A 42 11.95 -7.54 10.08
N ASP A 43 12.06 -6.54 9.22
CA ASP A 43 13.34 -5.91 8.91
C ASP A 43 13.98 -5.28 10.15
N LEU A 44 13.20 -4.57 10.95
CA LEU A 44 13.69 -4.03 12.21
C LEU A 44 14.23 -5.15 13.11
N ALA A 45 13.51 -6.28 13.24
CA ALA A 45 13.92 -7.40 14.07
C ALA A 45 15.20 -8.07 13.56
N VAL A 46 15.37 -8.18 12.25
CA VAL A 46 16.55 -8.80 11.61
C VAL A 46 17.79 -7.93 11.76
N PHE A 47 17.65 -6.59 11.64
CA PHE A 47 18.79 -5.67 11.63
C PHE A 47 19.10 -5.03 13.01
N VAL A 48 18.25 -5.24 14.03
CA VAL A 48 18.49 -4.76 15.40
C VAL A 48 19.85 -5.20 15.98
N PRO A 49 20.37 -6.42 15.73
CA PRO A 49 21.66 -6.82 16.26
C PRO A 49 22.86 -5.97 15.77
N ASP A 50 22.73 -5.33 14.61
CA ASP A 50 23.79 -4.54 13.98
C ASP A 50 23.68 -3.03 14.24
N LEU A 51 23.01 -2.64 15.35
CA LEU A 51 22.71 -1.26 15.74
C LEU A 51 23.93 -0.36 16.05
N ASN A 52 25.12 -0.71 15.63
CA ASN A 52 26.28 0.21 15.64
C ASN A 52 26.13 1.40 14.68
N ILE A 53 25.15 1.35 13.78
CA ILE A 53 24.78 2.47 12.91
C ILE A 53 23.29 2.67 13.11
N ILE A 54 22.89 3.70 13.88
CA ILE A 54 21.51 4.15 13.98
C ILE A 54 21.05 4.57 12.58
N ASN A 55 20.55 3.60 11.82
CA ASN A 55 19.97 3.85 10.53
C ASN A 55 18.56 4.36 10.78
N ALA A 56 18.38 5.68 10.77
CA ALA A 56 17.05 6.31 10.86
C ALA A 56 16.03 5.68 9.88
N ARG A 57 16.52 5.09 8.79
CA ARG A 57 15.79 4.30 7.80
C ARG A 57 14.95 3.19 8.42
N LEU A 58 15.52 2.43 9.37
CA LEU A 58 14.86 1.27 10.00
C LEU A 58 13.61 1.69 10.81
N PHE A 59 13.59 2.92 11.29
CA PHE A 59 12.47 3.44 12.07
C PHE A 59 11.44 4.18 11.24
N ILE A 60 11.86 4.90 10.19
CA ILE A 60 10.94 5.65 9.33
C ILE A 60 9.93 4.71 8.66
N HIS A 61 10.38 3.56 8.22
CA HIS A 61 9.60 2.60 7.48
C HIS A 61 8.39 2.07 8.27
N PRO A 62 8.56 1.35 9.39
CA PRO A 62 7.43 0.86 10.17
C PRO A 62 6.58 2.01 10.74
N PHE A 63 7.18 3.16 11.05
CA PHE A 63 6.44 4.31 11.55
C PHE A 63 5.43 4.85 10.52
N LEU A 64 5.84 5.04 9.28
CA LEU A 64 4.94 5.49 8.21
C LEU A 64 3.86 4.44 7.90
N ALA A 65 4.22 3.15 7.90
CA ALA A 65 3.27 2.09 7.67
C ALA A 65 2.20 2.01 8.78
N VAL A 66 2.61 2.09 10.05
CA VAL A 66 1.68 2.16 11.20
C VAL A 66 0.81 3.42 11.13
N ALA A 67 1.36 4.57 10.78
CA ALA A 67 0.59 5.80 10.59
C ALA A 67 -0.49 5.61 9.51
N ALA A 68 -0.16 4.95 8.39
CA ALA A 68 -1.13 4.64 7.35
C ALA A 68 -2.24 3.69 7.85
N VAL A 69 -1.92 2.67 8.66
CA VAL A 69 -2.92 1.79 9.30
C VAL A 69 -3.90 2.62 10.13
N VAL A 70 -3.37 3.50 11.01
CA VAL A 70 -4.20 4.33 11.88
C VAL A 70 -5.10 5.26 11.07
N LEU A 71 -4.57 5.91 10.03
CA LEU A 71 -5.33 6.80 9.16
C LEU A 71 -6.43 6.06 8.40
N ALA A 72 -6.14 4.90 7.82
CA ALA A 72 -7.11 4.07 7.12
C ALA A 72 -8.19 3.52 8.09
N ALA A 73 -7.81 3.12 9.30
CA ALA A 73 -8.73 2.69 10.34
C ALA A 73 -9.70 3.81 10.74
N ARG A 74 -9.21 5.04 10.84
CA ARG A 74 -10.00 6.25 11.15
C ARG A 74 -10.74 6.83 9.94
N ARG A 75 -10.71 6.16 8.79
CA ARG A 75 -11.35 6.58 7.53
C ARG A 75 -10.77 7.84 6.88
N TYR A 76 -9.57 8.25 7.24
CA TYR A 76 -8.83 9.32 6.56
C TYR A 76 -8.10 8.74 5.32
N LEU A 77 -8.89 8.30 4.32
CA LEU A 77 -8.39 7.52 3.18
C LEU A 77 -7.40 8.30 2.32
N HIS A 78 -7.63 9.59 2.11
CA HIS A 78 -6.70 10.49 1.39
C HIS A 78 -5.34 10.54 2.08
N ALA A 79 -5.34 10.80 3.38
CA ALA A 79 -4.12 10.87 4.16
C ALA A 79 -3.39 9.51 4.19
N ALA A 80 -4.13 8.40 4.26
CA ALA A 80 -3.54 7.07 4.21
C ALA A 80 -2.83 6.82 2.86
N ILE A 81 -3.44 7.21 1.72
CA ILE A 81 -2.82 7.10 0.39
C ILE A 81 -1.56 7.96 0.32
N VAL A 82 -1.61 9.22 0.78
CA VAL A 82 -0.46 10.11 0.78
C VAL A 82 0.69 9.56 1.61
N VAL A 83 0.41 9.04 2.80
CA VAL A 83 1.44 8.46 3.68
C VAL A 83 2.04 7.20 3.07
N LEU A 84 1.24 6.30 2.48
CA LEU A 84 1.75 5.11 1.78
C LEU A 84 2.57 5.48 0.55
N ALA A 85 2.12 6.47 -0.24
CA ALA A 85 2.89 6.92 -1.39
C ALA A 85 4.21 7.59 -0.97
N ALA A 86 4.21 8.38 0.10
CA ALA A 86 5.44 8.97 0.66
C ALA A 86 6.39 7.87 1.18
N TYR A 87 5.86 6.82 1.79
CA TYR A 87 6.60 5.64 2.19
C TYR A 87 7.29 4.96 0.99
N ILE A 88 6.56 4.73 -0.12
CA ILE A 88 7.12 4.15 -1.34
C ILE A 88 8.24 5.03 -1.89
N LEU A 89 8.03 6.36 -1.98
CA LEU A 89 9.04 7.29 -2.45
C LEU A 89 10.28 7.29 -1.56
N ALA A 90 10.11 7.24 -0.25
CA ALA A 90 11.21 7.13 0.69
C ALA A 90 11.98 5.81 0.49
N ALA A 91 11.29 4.69 0.35
CA ALA A 91 11.91 3.39 0.08
C ALA A 91 12.74 3.39 -1.21
N LEU A 92 12.20 3.95 -2.29
CA LEU A 92 12.86 4.03 -3.60
C LEU A 92 14.07 4.98 -3.60
N THR A 93 14.03 6.08 -2.85
CA THR A 93 15.14 7.05 -2.78
C THR A 93 16.27 6.56 -1.88
N ILE A 94 15.94 5.81 -0.84
CA ILE A 94 16.90 5.30 0.13
C ILE A 94 17.56 4.00 -0.37
N GLY A 95 17.07 3.43 -1.47
CA GLY A 95 17.61 2.21 -2.07
C GLY A 95 17.25 0.95 -1.28
N TRP A 96 16.12 0.98 -0.59
CA TRP A 96 15.66 -0.09 0.28
C TRP A 96 14.51 -0.88 -0.35
N SER A 97 14.69 -1.32 -1.55
CA SER A 97 13.78 -2.26 -2.17
C SER A 97 14.50 -3.61 -2.26
N PRO A 98 13.99 -4.64 -1.59
CA PRO A 98 14.53 -5.97 -1.77
C PRO A 98 14.36 -6.36 -3.25
N ASP A 99 15.43 -6.83 -3.85
CA ASP A 99 15.51 -7.24 -5.26
C ASP A 99 14.77 -8.58 -5.50
N LEU A 100 13.59 -8.72 -4.89
CA LEU A 100 12.87 -9.99 -4.78
C LEU A 100 12.28 -10.48 -6.10
N LEU A 101 12.12 -9.60 -7.11
CA LEU A 101 11.64 -9.97 -8.45
C LEU A 101 12.68 -9.73 -9.55
N GLY A 102 13.94 -9.52 -9.21
CA GLY A 102 14.99 -9.26 -10.22
C GLY A 102 14.82 -7.92 -10.94
N LEU A 103 13.96 -7.02 -10.43
CA LEU A 103 13.87 -5.66 -10.93
C LEU A 103 15.01 -4.84 -10.31
N SER A 104 15.86 -4.29 -11.13
CA SER A 104 16.89 -3.35 -10.66
C SER A 104 16.24 -2.17 -9.92
N LEU A 105 16.93 -1.56 -8.97
CA LEU A 105 16.46 -0.37 -8.24
C LEU A 105 16.02 0.74 -9.21
N LEU A 106 16.73 0.93 -10.30
CA LEU A 106 16.39 1.91 -11.33
C LEU A 106 15.04 1.58 -12.00
N ALA A 107 14.79 0.30 -12.32
CA ALA A 107 13.49 -0.11 -12.88
C ALA A 107 12.34 0.13 -11.89
N GLN A 108 12.56 -0.16 -10.61
CA GLN A 108 11.58 0.11 -9.56
C GLN A 108 11.31 1.61 -9.41
N GLN A 109 12.34 2.45 -9.43
CA GLN A 109 12.20 3.91 -9.38
C GLN A 109 11.40 4.45 -10.58
N VAL A 110 11.68 3.96 -11.78
CA VAL A 110 11.00 4.40 -13.02
C VAL A 110 9.53 3.97 -13.04
N ILE A 111 9.21 2.80 -12.49
CA ILE A 111 7.83 2.27 -12.50
C ILE A 111 7.04 2.83 -11.30
N PHE A 112 7.51 2.60 -10.09
CA PHE A 112 6.75 2.90 -8.88
C PHE A 112 6.85 4.37 -8.43
N GLY A 113 7.92 5.08 -8.78
CA GLY A 113 8.06 6.50 -8.47
C GLY A 113 6.93 7.35 -9.06
N PRO A 114 6.71 7.34 -10.38
CA PRO A 114 5.61 8.07 -11.01
C PRO A 114 4.23 7.63 -10.50
N LEU A 115 4.02 6.33 -10.20
CA LEU A 115 2.76 5.84 -9.65
C LEU A 115 2.50 6.43 -8.26
N ALA A 116 3.52 6.44 -7.39
CA ALA A 116 3.39 7.04 -6.05
C ALA A 116 3.11 8.55 -6.12
N VAL A 117 3.81 9.30 -6.98
CA VAL A 117 3.53 10.72 -7.19
C VAL A 117 2.11 10.93 -7.70
N THR A 118 1.67 10.13 -8.68
CA THR A 118 0.30 10.21 -9.21
C THR A 118 -0.74 9.89 -8.12
N ALA A 119 -0.48 8.92 -7.27
CA ALA A 119 -1.37 8.60 -6.14
C ALA A 119 -1.52 9.80 -5.18
N ILE A 120 -0.44 10.51 -4.88
CA ILE A 120 -0.48 11.74 -4.06
C ILE A 120 -1.35 12.81 -4.74
N VAL A 121 -1.13 13.05 -6.03
CA VAL A 121 -1.90 14.04 -6.78
C VAL A 121 -3.40 13.70 -6.79
N LEU A 122 -3.74 12.44 -7.05
CA LEU A 122 -5.13 11.97 -7.05
C LEU A 122 -5.77 12.13 -5.66
N ALA A 123 -5.03 11.82 -4.59
CA ALA A 123 -5.50 11.98 -3.22
C ALA A 123 -5.72 13.46 -2.85
N ILE A 124 -4.82 14.36 -3.26
CA ILE A 124 -4.95 15.81 -3.01
C ILE A 124 -6.13 16.41 -3.79
N LEU A 125 -6.34 15.97 -5.02
CA LEU A 125 -7.42 16.46 -5.87
C LEU A 125 -8.78 15.83 -5.55
N ASP A 126 -8.85 14.90 -4.60
CA ASP A 126 -10.06 14.11 -4.27
C ASP A 126 -10.68 13.43 -5.49
N LYS A 127 -9.83 12.96 -6.39
CA LYS A 127 -10.28 12.31 -7.64
C LYS A 127 -9.75 10.90 -7.70
N LEU A 128 -10.61 9.97 -8.17
CA LEU A 128 -10.22 8.60 -8.46
C LEU A 128 -9.41 7.94 -7.32
N LEU A 129 -9.83 8.13 -6.06
CA LEU A 129 -9.13 7.60 -4.87
C LEU A 129 -8.86 6.10 -4.97
N TRP A 130 -9.75 5.34 -5.62
CA TRP A 130 -9.56 3.92 -5.88
C TRP A 130 -8.31 3.65 -6.73
N LEU A 131 -8.03 4.52 -7.71
CA LEU A 131 -6.84 4.41 -8.55
C LEU A 131 -5.58 4.74 -7.75
N GLY A 132 -5.63 5.78 -6.91
CA GLY A 132 -4.56 6.09 -5.96
C GLY A 132 -4.25 4.93 -5.03
N ALA A 133 -5.28 4.25 -4.51
CA ALA A 133 -5.09 3.07 -3.68
C ALA A 133 -4.48 1.89 -4.45
N VAL A 134 -4.87 1.67 -5.70
CA VAL A 134 -4.25 0.66 -6.57
C VAL A 134 -2.77 0.98 -6.78
N PHE A 135 -2.42 2.23 -7.05
CA PHE A 135 -1.03 2.63 -7.29
C PHE A 135 -0.14 2.43 -6.07
N VAL A 136 -0.63 2.68 -4.85
CA VAL A 136 0.14 2.39 -3.63
C VAL A 136 0.14 0.91 -3.25
N ALA A 137 -0.81 0.12 -3.76
CA ALA A 137 -0.85 -1.32 -3.52
C ALA A 137 0.07 -2.12 -4.46
N LEU A 138 0.40 -1.59 -5.64
CA LEU A 138 1.22 -2.29 -6.62
C LEU A 138 2.62 -2.67 -6.12
N PRO A 139 3.40 -1.78 -5.46
CA PRO A 139 4.70 -2.16 -4.92
C PRO A 139 4.59 -3.27 -3.86
N SER A 140 3.61 -3.18 -2.97
CA SER A 140 3.37 -4.21 -1.94
C SER A 140 2.94 -5.54 -2.55
N ALA A 141 2.11 -5.52 -3.60
CA ALA A 141 1.76 -6.72 -4.35
C ALA A 141 2.98 -7.33 -5.05
N ASN A 142 3.84 -6.50 -5.64
CA ASN A 142 5.10 -6.92 -6.24
C ASN A 142 6.02 -7.60 -5.21
N LEU A 143 6.17 -6.99 -4.03
CA LEU A 143 6.94 -7.55 -2.92
C LEU A 143 6.36 -8.89 -2.47
N LEU A 144 5.04 -8.98 -2.28
CA LEU A 144 4.36 -10.22 -1.88
C LEU A 144 4.59 -11.34 -2.90
N LEU A 145 4.45 -11.04 -4.20
CA LEU A 145 4.71 -12.01 -5.27
C LEU A 145 6.15 -12.51 -5.25
N GLY A 146 7.13 -11.62 -5.01
CA GLY A 146 8.53 -11.99 -4.88
C GLY A 146 8.84 -12.85 -3.67
N MET A 147 8.05 -12.73 -2.59
CA MET A 147 8.22 -13.55 -1.38
C MET A 147 7.65 -14.98 -1.53
N ILE A 148 6.74 -15.23 -2.47
CA ILE A 148 6.11 -16.56 -2.65
C ILE A 148 7.13 -17.68 -2.81
N PRO A 149 8.14 -17.61 -3.69
CA PRO A 149 9.14 -18.66 -3.84
C PRO A 149 9.91 -18.93 -2.54
N LEU A 150 10.27 -17.88 -1.80
CA LEU A 150 10.97 -17.98 -0.53
C LEU A 150 10.12 -18.67 0.53
N ILE A 151 8.84 -18.31 0.62
CA ILE A 151 7.88 -18.94 1.54
C ILE A 151 7.72 -20.42 1.20
N LEU A 152 7.52 -20.75 -0.07
CA LEU A 152 7.39 -22.14 -0.52
C LEU A 152 8.66 -22.96 -0.24
N PHE A 153 9.83 -22.38 -0.48
CA PHE A 153 11.10 -23.02 -0.15
C PHE A 153 11.22 -23.28 1.35
N THR A 154 10.90 -22.29 2.19
CA THR A 154 10.97 -22.42 3.65
C THR A 154 10.00 -23.51 4.15
N ILE A 155 8.77 -23.52 3.64
CA ILE A 155 7.79 -24.59 3.95
C ILE A 155 8.31 -25.94 3.50
N GLY A 156 8.89 -26.05 2.31
CA GLY A 156 9.50 -27.27 1.80
C GLY A 156 10.59 -27.79 2.72
N VAL A 157 11.50 -26.91 3.16
CA VAL A 157 12.56 -27.28 4.11
C VAL A 157 11.99 -27.70 5.46
N MET A 158 10.94 -27.06 5.96
CA MET A 158 10.29 -27.45 7.22
C MET A 158 9.60 -28.82 7.15
N ILE A 159 8.99 -29.15 6.01
CA ILE A 159 8.23 -30.41 5.84
C ILE A 159 9.17 -31.58 5.53
N TYR A 160 10.14 -31.39 4.65
CA TYR A 160 10.98 -32.47 4.14
C TYR A 160 12.34 -32.55 4.83
N GLY A 161 12.65 -31.62 5.72
CA GLY A 161 13.96 -31.45 6.32
C GLY A 161 14.97 -30.90 5.32
N ALA A 162 16.07 -30.33 5.82
CA ALA A 162 17.22 -30.08 4.98
C ALA A 162 17.81 -31.48 4.64
N ALA A 163 17.49 -31.98 3.44
CA ALA A 163 18.14 -33.20 2.96
C ALA A 163 19.65 -32.94 2.97
N PRO A 164 20.44 -33.87 3.54
CA PRO A 164 21.89 -33.73 3.58
C PRO A 164 22.50 -33.73 2.17
#